data_3b1e796942420b47601b2d13b7a74ac2
#
_entry.id   3b1e796942420b47601b2d13b7a74ac2
#
_cell.length_a   1.000
_cell.length_b   1.000
_cell.length_c   1.000
_cell.angle_alpha   90.00
_cell.angle_beta   90.00
_cell.angle_gamma   90.00
#
_symmetry.space_group_name_H-M   'P 1'
#
loop_
_entity.id
_entity.type
_entity.pdbx_description
1 polymer ?
#
loop_
_entity_poly.entity_id
_entity_poly.type
_entity_poly.pdbx_seq_one_letter_code
_entity_poly.pdbx_strand_id
1 'polypeptide(L)'
;SFSADNGKIAVGEFHADAEFPSNAALDDVNQDGDGTLYSGLYFGQCVHNLSSTPDFPRVASMAQKFWQAAPFGGSSDGVMSLDPVALQAMIGATGDVTLSDGRVLNGSNTAEFLLNGAYKELAPSAQDQYFSETAAQVVAHLFSDMNTQKLMTVAKTMLRMTEQRHLYFWSFHEEDQAVLRSAGVTGEITNDAKNPVAGVYLNEMQ
;
A
#
# COMPACT_ATOMS: atom_id res chain seq x y z
N SER A 1 -7.03 -2.91 7.13
CA SER A 1 -7.68 -3.72 6.07
C SER A 1 -8.89 -3.02 5.48
N PHE A 2 -9.40 -3.52 4.35
CA PHE A 2 -10.70 -3.12 3.80
C PHE A 2 -11.38 -4.32 3.15
N SER A 3 -12.70 -4.27 3.04
CA SER A 3 -13.49 -5.27 2.34
C SER A 3 -14.48 -4.60 1.40
N ALA A 4 -14.81 -5.28 0.31
CA ALA A 4 -15.83 -4.87 -0.64
C ALA A 4 -16.83 -6.04 -0.82
N ASP A 5 -18.09 -5.81 -0.52
CA ASP A 5 -19.15 -6.78 -0.71
C ASP A 5 -20.37 -6.12 -1.34
N ASN A 6 -20.80 -6.64 -2.50
CA ASN A 6 -21.96 -6.13 -3.24
C ASN A 6 -21.96 -4.60 -3.43
N GLY A 7 -20.76 -4.03 -3.72
CA GLY A 7 -20.57 -2.59 -3.92
C GLY A 7 -20.50 -1.76 -2.63
N LYS A 8 -20.55 -2.39 -1.46
CA LYS A 8 -20.33 -1.73 -0.17
C LYS A 8 -18.87 -1.93 0.23
N ILE A 9 -18.19 -0.83 0.50
CA ILE A 9 -16.82 -0.82 0.98
C ILE A 9 -16.85 -0.57 2.49
N ALA A 10 -16.21 -1.44 3.25
CA ALA A 10 -15.99 -1.27 4.68
C ALA A 10 -14.48 -1.21 4.96
N VAL A 11 -14.11 -0.28 5.83
CA VAL A 11 -12.73 -0.12 6.30
C VAL A 11 -12.62 -0.84 7.63
N GLY A 12 -11.69 -1.80 7.70
CA GLY A 12 -11.36 -2.51 8.94
C GLY A 12 -10.29 -1.76 9.73
N GLU A 13 -9.84 -2.38 10.81
CA GLU A 13 -8.81 -1.81 11.66
C GLU A 13 -7.48 -1.62 10.92
N PHE A 14 -6.76 -0.59 11.32
CA PHE A 14 -5.38 -0.33 10.91
C PHE A 14 -4.45 -0.87 11.99
N HIS A 15 -3.38 -1.49 11.55
CA HIS A 15 -2.40 -2.12 12.41
C HIS A 15 -1.02 -1.54 12.12
N ALA A 16 -0.31 -1.15 13.17
CA ALA A 16 1.08 -0.72 13.08
C ALA A 16 2.00 -1.92 12.76
N ASP A 17 3.16 -1.65 12.19
CA ASP A 17 4.13 -2.69 11.83
C ASP A 17 4.57 -3.54 13.03
N ALA A 18 4.71 -2.94 14.20
CA ALA A 18 5.06 -3.60 15.46
C ALA A 18 4.04 -4.64 15.94
N GLU A 19 2.81 -4.61 15.43
CA GLU A 19 1.77 -5.58 15.76
C GLU A 19 1.91 -6.90 14.98
N PHE A 20 2.70 -6.88 13.90
CA PHE A 20 2.91 -8.07 13.09
C PHE A 20 4.04 -8.95 13.66
N PRO A 21 3.93 -10.28 13.56
CA PRO A 21 4.97 -11.19 14.03
C PRO A 21 6.22 -11.06 13.14
N SER A 22 7.40 -11.03 13.77
CA SER A 22 8.66 -11.04 13.05
C SER A 22 8.89 -12.38 12.33
N ASN A 23 9.66 -12.35 11.25
CA ASN A 23 10.07 -13.53 10.46
C ASN A 23 8.94 -14.30 9.76
N ALA A 24 7.75 -13.74 9.60
CA ALA A 24 6.61 -14.45 9.02
C ALA A 24 6.83 -14.89 7.56
N ALA A 25 7.70 -14.23 6.80
CA ALA A 25 8.04 -14.57 5.42
C ALA A 25 9.52 -14.97 5.21
N LEU A 26 10.27 -15.23 6.29
CA LEU A 26 11.71 -15.48 6.21
C LEU A 26 12.06 -16.78 5.46
N ASP A 27 11.27 -17.82 5.63
CA ASP A 27 11.51 -19.10 4.95
C ASP A 27 11.40 -18.97 3.43
N ASP A 28 10.47 -18.18 2.93
CA ASP A 28 10.32 -17.91 1.50
C ASP A 28 11.49 -17.15 0.93
N VAL A 29 11.95 -16.13 1.64
CA VAL A 29 13.11 -15.33 1.27
C VAL A 29 14.35 -16.21 1.15
N ASN A 30 14.55 -17.14 2.08
CA ASN A 30 15.68 -18.06 2.08
C ASN A 30 15.61 -19.07 0.93
N GLN A 31 14.39 -19.54 0.56
CA GLN A 31 14.20 -20.50 -0.54
C GLN A 31 14.45 -19.88 -1.90
N ASP A 32 14.03 -18.64 -2.11
CA ASP A 32 14.09 -17.95 -3.40
C ASP A 32 15.44 -17.24 -3.66
N GLY A 33 16.36 -17.26 -2.69
CA GLY A 33 17.66 -16.61 -2.80
C GLY A 33 17.63 -15.09 -2.53
N ASP A 34 16.48 -14.50 -2.28
CA ASP A 34 16.31 -13.09 -1.91
C ASP A 34 17.04 -12.74 -0.63
N GLY A 35 17.19 -13.71 0.27
CA GLY A 35 17.98 -13.59 1.50
C GLY A 35 19.43 -13.19 1.26
N THR A 36 20.01 -13.56 0.12
CA THR A 36 21.36 -13.12 -0.25
C THR A 36 21.37 -11.69 -0.76
N LEU A 37 20.38 -11.34 -1.60
CA LEU A 37 20.29 -10.02 -2.22
C LEU A 37 19.90 -8.93 -1.22
N TYR A 38 18.94 -9.23 -0.34
CA TYR A 38 18.36 -8.28 0.60
C TYR A 38 18.74 -8.54 2.07
N SER A 39 19.81 -9.29 2.33
CA SER A 39 20.23 -9.72 3.69
C SER A 39 20.41 -8.56 4.67
N GLY A 40 20.94 -7.43 4.20
CA GLY A 40 21.14 -6.22 5.00
C GLY A 40 19.88 -5.40 5.29
N LEU A 41 18.76 -5.77 4.67
CA LEU A 41 17.50 -5.01 4.74
C LEU A 41 16.43 -5.71 5.59
N TYR A 42 16.76 -6.77 6.31
CA TYR A 42 15.80 -7.56 7.10
C TYR A 42 14.55 -8.00 6.32
N PHE A 43 14.73 -8.25 5.02
CA PHE A 43 13.66 -8.63 4.10
C PHE A 43 13.04 -9.96 4.54
N GLY A 44 11.70 -10.03 4.62
CA GLY A 44 10.97 -11.19 5.14
C GLY A 44 10.95 -11.31 6.68
N GLN A 45 11.71 -10.48 7.38
CA GLN A 45 11.74 -10.47 8.85
C GLN A 45 10.77 -9.47 9.46
N CYS A 46 10.63 -8.32 8.84
CA CYS A 46 9.77 -7.23 9.30
C CYS A 46 8.82 -6.77 8.20
N VAL A 47 7.56 -6.48 8.54
CA VAL A 47 6.53 -6.09 7.59
C VAL A 47 6.86 -4.76 6.88
N HIS A 48 7.47 -3.81 7.58
CA HIS A 48 7.85 -2.51 6.99
C HIS A 48 8.93 -2.62 5.89
N ASN A 49 9.68 -3.72 5.86
CA ASN A 49 10.72 -3.94 4.84
C ASN A 49 10.21 -4.66 3.58
N LEU A 50 8.91 -4.88 3.46
CA LEU A 50 8.32 -5.52 2.27
C LEU A 50 8.61 -4.76 0.98
N SER A 51 8.70 -3.43 1.05
CA SER A 51 9.00 -2.56 -0.08
C SER A 51 10.48 -2.53 -0.50
N SER A 52 11.34 -3.36 0.14
CA SER A 52 12.76 -3.48 -0.25
C SER A 52 12.95 -4.05 -1.66
N THR A 53 12.00 -4.82 -2.16
CA THR A 53 11.97 -5.28 -3.56
C THR A 53 11.04 -4.40 -4.40
N PRO A 54 11.42 -4.07 -5.65
CA PRO A 54 10.55 -3.37 -6.58
C PRO A 54 9.51 -4.27 -7.25
N ASP A 55 9.57 -5.59 -7.04
CA ASP A 55 8.65 -6.58 -7.60
C ASP A 55 7.39 -6.71 -6.74
N PHE A 56 6.33 -6.03 -7.10
CA PHE A 56 5.11 -5.99 -6.30
C PHE A 56 4.43 -7.35 -6.08
N PRO A 57 4.41 -8.30 -7.02
CA PRO A 57 3.95 -9.66 -6.74
C PRO A 57 4.64 -10.29 -5.52
N ARG A 58 5.96 -10.06 -5.40
CA ARG A 58 6.73 -10.53 -4.26
C ARG A 58 6.32 -9.84 -2.97
N VAL A 59 6.15 -8.52 -3.01
CA VAL A 59 5.62 -7.73 -1.88
C VAL A 59 4.26 -8.26 -1.44
N ALA A 60 3.35 -8.50 -2.38
CA ALA A 60 2.00 -8.97 -2.10
C ALA A 60 1.98 -10.37 -1.45
N SER A 61 2.77 -11.29 -1.98
CA SER A 61 2.90 -12.65 -1.41
C SER A 61 3.40 -12.60 0.04
N MET A 62 4.40 -11.78 0.32
CA MET A 62 4.95 -11.63 1.68
C MET A 62 3.96 -10.91 2.60
N ALA A 63 3.29 -9.86 2.13
CA ALA A 63 2.25 -9.17 2.90
C ALA A 63 1.13 -10.13 3.32
N GLN A 64 0.71 -11.03 2.43
CA GLN A 64 -0.27 -12.08 2.76
C GLN A 64 0.21 -12.98 3.90
N LYS A 65 1.47 -13.37 3.91
CA LYS A 65 2.03 -14.22 4.97
C LYS A 65 2.10 -13.51 6.32
N PHE A 66 2.55 -12.26 6.33
CA PHE A 66 2.50 -11.45 7.55
C PHE A 66 1.08 -11.30 8.07
N TRP A 67 0.12 -11.03 7.17
CA TRP A 67 -1.29 -10.94 7.52
C TRP A 67 -1.83 -12.26 8.10
N GLN A 68 -1.57 -13.39 7.46
CA GLN A 68 -2.03 -14.71 7.93
C GLN A 68 -1.40 -15.13 9.27
N ALA A 69 -0.17 -14.70 9.53
CA ALA A 69 0.54 -15.00 10.78
C ALA A 69 0.12 -14.07 11.94
N ALA A 70 -0.50 -12.93 11.64
CA ALA A 70 -0.92 -11.98 12.66
C ALA A 70 -2.16 -12.47 13.41
N PRO A 71 -2.29 -12.20 14.73
CA PRO A 71 -3.44 -12.67 15.53
C PRO A 71 -4.79 -12.06 15.11
N PHE A 72 -4.75 -10.92 14.42
CA PHE A 72 -5.91 -10.23 13.85
C PHE A 72 -6.11 -10.55 12.35
N GLY A 73 -5.22 -11.33 11.77
CA GLY A 73 -5.21 -11.65 10.34
C GLY A 73 -6.20 -12.77 9.98
N GLY A 74 -6.10 -13.22 8.74
CA GLY A 74 -6.96 -14.24 8.18
C GLY A 74 -6.73 -14.45 6.69
N SER A 75 -7.74 -14.89 5.96
CA SER A 75 -7.70 -14.92 4.49
C SER A 75 -7.73 -13.50 3.92
N SER A 76 -7.05 -13.31 2.80
CA SER A 76 -7.11 -12.09 2.02
C SER A 76 -7.21 -12.42 0.54
N ASP A 77 -8.04 -11.70 -0.19
CA ASP A 77 -8.26 -11.90 -1.63
C ASP A 77 -7.21 -11.17 -2.47
N GLY A 78 -6.54 -10.18 -1.88
CA GLY A 78 -5.51 -9.42 -2.57
C GLY A 78 -4.78 -8.44 -1.67
N VAL A 79 -3.85 -7.71 -2.27
CA VAL A 79 -3.06 -6.65 -1.64
C VAL A 79 -3.08 -5.40 -2.51
N MET A 80 -3.21 -4.26 -1.88
CA MET A 80 -3.04 -2.95 -2.51
C MET A 80 -1.87 -2.22 -1.82
N SER A 81 -0.96 -1.68 -2.61
CA SER A 81 0.06 -0.74 -2.14
C SER A 81 -0.33 0.67 -2.53
N LEU A 82 -0.20 1.59 -1.61
CA LEU A 82 -0.61 2.98 -1.74
C LEU A 82 0.40 3.85 -0.99
N ASP A 83 0.98 4.81 -1.67
CA ASP A 83 1.89 5.77 -1.06
C ASP A 83 1.22 7.15 -0.77
N PRO A 84 1.86 8.04 -0.01
CA PRO A 84 1.33 9.36 0.29
C PRO A 84 1.05 10.25 -0.93
N VAL A 85 1.74 10.04 -2.06
CA VAL A 85 1.51 10.79 -3.30
C VAL A 85 0.19 10.37 -3.94
N ALA A 86 -0.10 9.07 -3.97
CA ALA A 86 -1.39 8.58 -4.46
C ALA A 86 -2.54 9.02 -3.54
N LEU A 87 -2.33 9.01 -2.21
CA LEU A 87 -3.30 9.56 -1.25
C LEU A 87 -3.61 11.02 -1.53
N GLN A 88 -2.57 11.85 -1.71
CA GLN A 88 -2.73 13.27 -2.06
C GLN A 88 -3.52 13.46 -3.36
N ALA A 89 -3.22 12.68 -4.39
CA ALA A 89 -3.92 12.75 -5.66
C ALA A 89 -5.41 12.38 -5.52
N MET A 90 -5.72 11.38 -4.70
CA MET A 90 -7.10 10.97 -4.44
C MET A 90 -7.87 12.02 -3.64
N ILE A 91 -7.26 12.59 -2.58
CA ILE A 91 -7.85 13.68 -1.81
C ILE A 91 -8.10 14.89 -2.72
N GLY A 92 -7.14 15.27 -3.56
CA GLY A 92 -7.30 16.36 -4.53
C GLY A 92 -8.43 16.14 -5.53
N ALA A 93 -8.77 14.89 -5.81
CA ALA A 93 -9.85 14.51 -6.73
C ALA A 93 -11.23 14.38 -6.05
N THR A 94 -11.27 14.14 -4.74
CA THR A 94 -12.52 13.82 -4.00
C THR A 94 -12.92 14.88 -2.99
N GLY A 95 -12.04 15.82 -2.70
CA GLY A 95 -12.23 16.90 -1.71
C GLY A 95 -11.35 16.75 -0.48
N ASP A 96 -11.18 17.85 0.22
CA ASP A 96 -10.32 17.96 1.41
C ASP A 96 -10.83 17.08 2.56
N VAL A 97 -9.90 16.56 3.36
CA VAL A 97 -10.17 15.73 4.53
C VAL A 97 -9.78 16.50 5.79
N THR A 98 -10.72 16.72 6.69
CA THR A 98 -10.42 17.30 8.01
C THR A 98 -10.21 16.17 9.01
N LEU A 99 -8.99 16.08 9.55
CA LEU A 99 -8.62 15.11 10.56
C LEU A 99 -9.20 15.47 11.95
N SER A 100 -9.17 14.51 12.86
CA SER A 100 -9.69 14.66 14.22
C SER A 100 -8.97 15.76 15.05
N ASP A 101 -7.72 16.07 14.72
CA ASP A 101 -6.94 17.16 15.32
C ASP A 101 -7.23 18.54 14.71
N GLY A 102 -8.14 18.62 13.73
CA GLY A 102 -8.51 19.83 13.00
C GLY A 102 -7.61 20.15 11.81
N ARG A 103 -6.60 19.35 11.51
CA ARG A 103 -5.75 19.52 10.34
C ARG A 103 -6.56 19.19 9.08
N VAL A 104 -6.35 19.99 8.03
CA VAL A 104 -6.95 19.76 6.72
C VAL A 104 -5.91 19.22 5.76
N LEU A 105 -6.11 18.00 5.29
CA LEU A 105 -5.35 17.39 4.21
C LEU A 105 -6.05 17.69 2.88
N ASN A 106 -5.26 18.05 1.87
CA ASN A 106 -5.76 18.41 0.55
C ASN A 106 -4.83 17.92 -0.58
N GLY A 107 -5.17 18.20 -1.83
CA GLY A 107 -4.40 17.79 -3.01
C GLY A 107 -3.00 18.41 -3.15
N SER A 108 -2.54 19.20 -2.19
CA SER A 108 -1.23 19.88 -2.27
C SER A 108 -0.35 19.73 -1.02
N ASN A 109 -0.89 19.32 0.12
CA ASN A 109 -0.14 19.25 1.38
C ASN A 109 -0.01 17.83 1.98
N THR A 110 -0.80 16.87 1.51
CA THR A 110 -0.90 15.54 2.14
C THR A 110 0.42 14.78 2.08
N ALA A 111 1.07 14.73 0.92
CA ALA A 111 2.31 13.98 0.76
C ALA A 111 3.45 14.58 1.59
N GLU A 112 3.62 15.91 1.55
CA GLU A 112 4.64 16.57 2.37
C GLU A 112 4.39 16.35 3.86
N PHE A 113 3.15 16.48 4.30
CA PHE A 113 2.83 16.28 5.70
C PHE A 113 3.10 14.83 6.15
N LEU A 114 2.66 13.83 5.41
CA LEU A 114 2.85 12.43 5.79
C LEU A 114 4.31 11.97 5.71
N LEU A 115 5.09 12.50 4.76
CA LEU A 115 6.49 12.11 4.57
C LEU A 115 7.48 12.90 5.44
N ASN A 116 7.10 14.06 5.96
CA ASN A 116 8.02 14.96 6.63
C ASN A 116 7.38 15.70 7.82
N GLY A 117 6.21 16.32 7.63
CA GLY A 117 5.58 17.15 8.66
C GLY A 117 5.26 16.36 9.93
N ALA A 118 4.63 15.21 9.79
CA ALA A 118 4.24 14.37 10.93
C ALA A 118 5.45 13.91 11.76
N TYR A 119 6.56 13.55 11.10
CA TYR A 119 7.80 13.15 11.78
C TYR A 119 8.48 14.31 12.55
N LYS A 120 8.30 15.55 12.10
CA LYS A 120 8.83 16.73 12.79
C LYS A 120 7.96 17.21 13.93
N GLU A 121 6.65 17.06 13.78
CA GLU A 121 5.65 17.61 14.71
C GLU A 121 5.29 16.65 15.84
N LEU A 122 5.40 15.33 15.60
CA LEU A 122 4.96 14.30 16.54
C LEU A 122 6.14 13.61 17.24
N ALA A 123 5.96 13.31 18.52
CA ALA A 123 6.88 12.44 19.23
C ALA A 123 6.87 11.02 18.59
N PRO A 124 8.02 10.32 18.50
CA PRO A 124 8.08 8.98 17.87
C PRO A 124 7.05 8.00 18.40
N SER A 125 6.77 8.03 19.71
CA SER A 125 5.76 7.14 20.33
C SER A 125 4.32 7.43 19.95
N ALA A 126 4.04 8.54 19.30
CA ALA A 126 2.69 8.92 18.85
C ALA A 126 2.51 8.79 17.33
N GLN A 127 3.58 8.56 16.60
CA GLN A 127 3.56 8.56 15.13
C GLN A 127 2.71 7.41 14.57
N ASP A 128 2.91 6.20 15.05
CA ASP A 128 2.19 5.01 14.55
C ASP A 128 0.68 5.14 14.73
N GLN A 129 0.25 5.55 15.92
CA GLN A 129 -1.17 5.78 16.18
C GLN A 129 -1.72 6.89 15.28
N TYR A 130 -1.00 8.00 15.14
CA TYR A 130 -1.42 9.12 14.32
C TYR A 130 -1.54 8.74 12.84
N PHE A 131 -0.56 8.00 12.31
CA PHE A 131 -0.62 7.51 10.92
C PHE A 131 -1.78 6.55 10.71
N SER A 132 -2.03 5.64 11.65
CA SER A 132 -3.16 4.71 11.60
C SER A 132 -4.50 5.46 11.59
N GLU A 133 -4.69 6.43 12.48
CA GLU A 133 -5.91 7.25 12.56
C GLU A 133 -6.09 8.10 11.30
N THR A 134 -5.02 8.71 10.80
CA THR A 134 -5.05 9.50 9.56
C THR A 134 -5.44 8.63 8.37
N ALA A 135 -4.82 7.46 8.21
CA ALA A 135 -5.14 6.52 7.15
C ALA A 135 -6.61 6.10 7.21
N ALA A 136 -7.13 5.78 8.41
CA ALA A 136 -8.53 5.43 8.61
C ALA A 136 -9.48 6.54 8.15
N GLN A 137 -9.21 7.78 8.57
CA GLN A 137 -10.06 8.94 8.23
C GLN A 137 -10.01 9.27 6.73
N VAL A 138 -8.82 9.20 6.11
CA VAL A 138 -8.67 9.42 4.67
C VAL A 138 -9.39 8.35 3.86
N VAL A 139 -9.22 7.08 4.19
CA VAL A 139 -9.90 6.00 3.47
C VAL A 139 -11.41 6.08 3.66
N ALA A 140 -11.88 6.36 4.89
CA ALA A 140 -13.31 6.56 5.14
C ALA A 140 -13.88 7.71 4.31
N HIS A 141 -13.15 8.83 4.18
CA HIS A 141 -13.55 9.96 3.35
C HIS A 141 -13.60 9.59 1.85
N LEU A 142 -12.59 8.89 1.36
CA LEU A 142 -12.51 8.50 -0.06
C LEU A 142 -13.72 7.66 -0.48
N PHE A 143 -14.19 6.79 0.40
CA PHE A 143 -15.31 5.87 0.14
C PHE A 143 -16.65 6.33 0.71
N SER A 144 -16.72 7.49 1.39
CA SER A 144 -17.99 8.08 1.82
C SER A 144 -18.77 8.61 0.62
N ASP A 145 -20.09 8.61 0.74
CA ASP A 145 -21.03 9.21 -0.23
C ASP A 145 -20.74 8.83 -1.70
N MET A 146 -20.36 7.55 -1.91
CA MET A 146 -19.98 7.04 -3.20
C MET A 146 -21.15 7.06 -4.18
N ASN A 147 -21.03 7.90 -5.20
CA ASN A 147 -21.93 7.96 -6.35
C ASN A 147 -21.14 7.63 -7.63
N THR A 148 -21.86 7.46 -8.74
CA THR A 148 -21.24 7.10 -10.03
C THR A 148 -20.14 8.08 -10.45
N GLN A 149 -20.32 9.37 -10.24
CA GLN A 149 -19.33 10.38 -10.61
C GLN A 149 -18.08 10.31 -9.73
N LYS A 150 -18.24 10.19 -8.42
CA LYS A 150 -17.12 10.03 -7.48
C LYS A 150 -16.36 8.73 -7.76
N LEU A 151 -17.08 7.63 -8.01
CA LEU A 151 -16.47 6.35 -8.39
C LEU A 151 -15.61 6.48 -9.65
N MET A 152 -16.13 7.11 -10.70
CA MET A 152 -15.37 7.34 -11.94
C MET A 152 -14.15 8.24 -11.74
N THR A 153 -14.25 9.24 -10.87
CA THR A 153 -13.15 10.14 -10.54
C THR A 153 -12.06 9.41 -9.78
N VAL A 154 -12.43 8.64 -8.76
CA VAL A 154 -11.50 7.79 -7.99
C VAL A 154 -10.82 6.78 -8.90
N ALA A 155 -11.57 6.05 -9.73
CA ALA A 155 -11.01 5.04 -10.64
C ALA A 155 -10.00 5.66 -11.64
N LYS A 156 -10.31 6.80 -12.24
CA LYS A 156 -9.38 7.51 -13.14
C LYS A 156 -8.11 7.97 -12.41
N THR A 157 -8.25 8.45 -11.18
CA THR A 157 -7.12 8.88 -10.37
C THR A 157 -6.25 7.68 -9.99
N MET A 158 -6.86 6.56 -9.60
CA MET A 158 -6.15 5.31 -9.31
C MET A 158 -5.34 4.84 -10.53
N LEU A 159 -5.95 4.76 -11.73
CA LEU A 159 -5.23 4.37 -12.95
C LEU A 159 -4.03 5.28 -13.23
N ARG A 160 -4.18 6.59 -13.09
CA ARG A 160 -3.06 7.53 -13.25
C ARG A 160 -1.96 7.29 -12.21
N MET A 161 -2.31 6.96 -10.98
CA MET A 161 -1.32 6.67 -9.93
C MET A 161 -0.59 5.35 -10.16
N THR A 162 -1.24 4.35 -10.75
CA THR A 162 -0.55 3.10 -11.16
C THR A 162 0.43 3.35 -12.31
N GLU A 163 0.07 4.17 -13.29
CA GLU A 163 0.99 4.58 -14.37
C GLU A 163 2.25 5.29 -13.84
N GLN A 164 2.09 6.06 -12.75
CA GLN A 164 3.17 6.77 -12.05
C GLN A 164 3.87 5.93 -10.97
N ARG A 165 3.46 4.69 -10.78
CA ARG A 165 4.01 3.73 -9.82
C ARG A 165 3.82 4.10 -8.33
N HIS A 166 2.75 4.86 -8.03
CA HIS A 166 2.37 5.25 -6.67
C HIS A 166 1.26 4.36 -6.08
N LEU A 167 0.70 3.46 -6.88
CA LEU A 167 -0.38 2.56 -6.51
C LEU A 167 -0.26 1.25 -7.29
N TYR A 168 -0.41 0.13 -6.59
CA TYR A 168 -0.43 -1.20 -7.22
C TYR A 168 -1.51 -2.07 -6.60
N PHE A 169 -2.00 -3.03 -7.41
CA PHE A 169 -2.98 -4.02 -7.01
C PHE A 169 -2.48 -5.43 -7.34
N TRP A 170 -2.75 -6.35 -6.45
CA TRP A 170 -2.51 -7.76 -6.65
C TRP A 170 -3.70 -8.56 -6.12
N SER A 171 -4.25 -9.47 -6.92
CA SER A 171 -5.26 -10.43 -6.50
C SER A 171 -4.65 -11.83 -6.39
N PHE A 172 -5.10 -12.59 -5.38
CA PHE A 172 -4.75 -14.00 -5.23
C PHE A 172 -5.73 -14.91 -5.99
N HIS A 173 -6.74 -14.35 -6.66
CA HIS A 173 -7.67 -15.03 -7.55
C HIS A 173 -7.24 -14.82 -9.00
N GLU A 174 -6.99 -15.91 -9.72
CA GLU A 174 -6.41 -15.85 -11.07
C GLU A 174 -7.25 -15.06 -12.07
N GLU A 175 -8.58 -15.17 -12.00
CA GLU A 175 -9.48 -14.45 -12.91
C GLU A 175 -9.37 -12.92 -12.69
N ASP A 176 -9.38 -12.47 -11.44
CA ASP A 176 -9.22 -11.04 -11.11
C ASP A 176 -7.81 -10.56 -11.45
N GLN A 177 -6.80 -11.38 -11.17
CA GLN A 177 -5.41 -11.05 -11.47
C GLN A 177 -5.17 -10.88 -12.98
N ALA A 178 -5.82 -11.69 -13.82
CA ALA A 178 -5.74 -11.52 -15.26
C ALA A 178 -6.29 -10.16 -15.73
N VAL A 179 -7.38 -9.70 -15.12
CA VAL A 179 -7.95 -8.37 -15.37
C VAL A 179 -6.99 -7.28 -14.93
N LEU A 180 -6.42 -7.37 -13.71
CA LEU A 180 -5.45 -6.40 -13.20
C LEU A 180 -4.18 -6.32 -14.07
N ARG A 181 -3.68 -7.47 -14.55
CA ARG A 181 -2.55 -7.50 -15.50
C ARG A 181 -2.88 -6.80 -16.80
N SER A 182 -4.07 -7.07 -17.35
CA SER A 182 -4.50 -6.42 -18.61
C SER A 182 -4.66 -4.90 -18.46
N ALA A 183 -4.98 -4.44 -17.26
CA ALA A 183 -5.05 -3.02 -16.92
C ALA A 183 -3.68 -2.38 -16.62
N GLY A 184 -2.60 -3.18 -16.49
CA GLY A 184 -1.24 -2.68 -16.24
C GLY A 184 -1.02 -2.14 -14.84
N VAL A 185 -1.80 -2.60 -13.84
CA VAL A 185 -1.80 -2.06 -12.47
C VAL A 185 -1.12 -2.95 -11.43
N THR A 186 -0.45 -4.03 -11.86
CA THR A 186 0.06 -5.09 -10.98
C THR A 186 1.48 -4.87 -10.47
N GLY A 187 2.21 -3.89 -10.99
CA GLY A 187 3.58 -3.58 -10.56
C GLY A 187 4.59 -4.73 -10.83
N GLU A 188 4.27 -5.64 -11.73
CA GLU A 188 5.16 -6.74 -12.12
C GLU A 188 6.38 -6.21 -12.87
N ILE A 189 7.55 -6.74 -12.54
CA ILE A 189 8.76 -6.53 -13.32
C ILE A 189 8.78 -7.58 -14.43
N THR A 190 8.55 -7.14 -15.67
CA THR A 190 8.60 -8.04 -16.81
C THR A 190 10.05 -8.32 -17.19
N ASN A 191 10.41 -9.59 -17.29
CA ASN A 191 11.70 -10.04 -17.80
C ASN A 191 11.46 -10.67 -19.19
N ASP A 192 11.60 -9.89 -20.25
CA ASP A 192 11.50 -10.36 -21.63
C ASP A 192 12.89 -10.28 -22.28
N ALA A 193 13.44 -11.43 -22.65
CA ALA A 193 14.75 -11.52 -23.30
C ALA A 193 14.81 -10.79 -24.67
N LYS A 194 13.64 -10.58 -25.32
CA LYS A 194 13.56 -9.83 -26.60
C LYS A 194 13.45 -8.32 -26.39
N ASN A 195 12.90 -7.92 -25.23
CA ASN A 195 12.71 -6.53 -24.84
C ASN A 195 13.21 -6.33 -23.41
N PRO A 196 14.53 -6.38 -23.18
CA PRO A 196 15.07 -6.27 -21.83
C PRO A 196 14.76 -4.91 -21.23
N VAL A 197 14.24 -4.92 -20.01
CA VAL A 197 13.97 -3.71 -19.23
C VAL A 197 15.05 -3.58 -18.17
N ALA A 198 15.68 -2.41 -18.11
CA ALA A 198 16.57 -2.04 -17.02
C ALA A 198 15.93 -0.91 -16.19
N GLY A 199 15.92 -1.05 -14.88
CA GLY A 199 15.39 -0.05 -13.95
C GLY A 199 16.38 0.22 -12.83
N VAL A 200 16.37 1.45 -12.33
CA VAL A 200 17.03 1.83 -11.08
C VAL A 200 15.94 2.09 -10.06
N TYR A 201 15.99 1.35 -8.97
CA TYR A 201 15.02 1.46 -7.88
C TYR A 201 15.76 1.96 -6.65
N LEU A 202 15.33 3.11 -6.14
CA LEU A 202 15.88 3.69 -4.92
C LEU A 202 15.03 3.22 -3.75
N ASN A 203 15.66 2.66 -2.74
CA ASN A 203 15.03 2.29 -1.50
C ASN A 203 15.72 3.07 -0.37
N GLU A 204 14.93 3.88 0.33
CA GLU A 204 15.41 4.59 1.53
C GLU A 204 15.04 3.76 2.75
N MET A 205 16.05 3.35 3.51
CA MET A 205 15.84 2.76 4.83
C MET A 205 15.50 3.88 5.82
N GLN A 206 14.37 3.76 6.47
CA GLN A 206 13.95 4.64 7.57
C GLN A 206 14.38 4.06 8.91
#